data_64b2b0bbe5d3ecc6e9b85a404b7194c4
#
_entry.id   64b2b0bbe5d3ecc6e9b85a404b7194c4
#
_cell.length_a   1.000
_cell.length_b   1.000
_cell.length_c   1.000
_cell.angle_alpha   90.00
_cell.angle_beta   90.00
_cell.angle_gamma   90.00
#
_symmetry.space_group_name_H-M   'P 1'
#
loop_
_entity.id
_entity.type
_entity.pdbx_description
1 polymer ?
#
loop_
_entity_poly.entity_id
_entity_poly.type
_entity_poly.pdbx_seq_one_letter_code
_entity_poly.pdbx_strand_id
1 'polypeptide(L)'
;PLDYKAFSLAAKIIIGNYVKGSIYLLEEEIKQYDNIQNLTADYPAAVLLGSEYRHDMEVMHEELNKLGCEHLHIDPYIEYGLTKPHCFVSAERTDPIAKDAFDRMISFLNKKTK
;
A
#
# COMPACT_ATOMS: atom_id res chain seq x y z
N PRO A 1 -8.58 -0.97 -8.87
CA PRO A 1 -9.16 0.36 -9.12
C PRO A 1 -9.92 0.87 -7.89
N LEU A 2 -9.86 2.18 -7.63
CA LEU A 2 -10.61 2.82 -6.55
C LEU A 2 -12.11 2.72 -6.82
N ASP A 3 -12.86 2.17 -5.87
CA ASP A 3 -14.32 2.22 -5.89
C ASP A 3 -14.81 3.38 -5.02
N TYR A 4 -14.96 4.55 -5.63
CA TYR A 4 -15.42 5.75 -4.94
C TYR A 4 -16.79 5.58 -4.28
N LYS A 5 -17.66 4.73 -4.84
CA LYS A 5 -19.00 4.47 -4.28
C LYS A 5 -18.93 3.73 -2.95
N ALA A 6 -17.91 2.89 -2.78
CA ALA A 6 -17.68 2.16 -1.53
C ALA A 6 -17.10 3.03 -0.40
N PHE A 7 -16.64 4.25 -0.69
CA PHE A 7 -16.09 5.13 0.32
C PHE A 7 -17.16 5.58 1.33
N SER A 8 -16.82 5.51 2.59
CA SER A 8 -17.63 6.11 3.65
C SER A 8 -17.73 7.63 3.47
N LEU A 9 -18.76 8.25 4.06
CA LEU A 9 -18.91 9.71 4.02
C LEU A 9 -17.66 10.41 4.60
N ALA A 10 -17.13 9.89 5.71
CA ALA A 10 -15.91 10.42 6.32
C ALA A 10 -14.70 10.35 5.37
N ALA A 11 -14.50 9.22 4.69
CA ALA A 11 -13.45 9.07 3.70
C ALA A 11 -13.62 10.05 2.53
N LYS A 12 -14.83 10.24 2.03
CA LYS A 12 -15.12 11.21 0.96
C LYS A 12 -14.79 12.65 1.37
N ILE A 13 -15.13 13.03 2.60
CA ILE A 13 -14.82 14.36 3.14
C ILE A 13 -13.30 14.55 3.25
N ILE A 14 -12.59 13.60 3.83
CA ILE A 14 -11.13 13.68 4.02
C ILE A 14 -10.42 13.76 2.66
N ILE A 15 -10.74 12.86 1.76
CA ILE A 15 -10.12 12.80 0.43
C ILE A 15 -10.46 14.04 -0.39
N GLY A 16 -11.73 14.48 -0.36
CA GLY A 16 -12.16 15.68 -1.07
C GLY A 16 -11.42 16.93 -0.60
N ASN A 17 -11.27 17.11 0.70
CA ASN A 17 -10.50 18.22 1.24
C ASN A 17 -9.01 18.15 0.87
N TYR A 18 -8.42 16.95 0.90
CA TYR A 18 -7.02 16.76 0.52
C TYR A 18 -6.77 17.04 -0.97
N VAL A 19 -7.65 16.56 -1.85
CA VAL A 19 -7.46 16.64 -3.30
C VAL A 19 -7.79 18.01 -3.86
N LYS A 20 -8.87 18.64 -3.40
CA LYS A 20 -9.33 19.91 -3.96
C LYS A 20 -9.87 20.93 -2.97
N GLY A 21 -9.69 20.72 -1.67
CA GLY A 21 -10.19 21.62 -0.63
C GLY A 21 -11.73 21.71 -0.57
N SER A 22 -12.44 20.66 -0.97
CA SER A 22 -13.89 20.60 -1.01
C SER A 22 -14.41 19.21 -0.66
N ILE A 23 -15.58 19.16 -0.01
CA ILE A 23 -16.29 17.91 0.24
C ILE A 23 -16.96 17.34 -1.02
N TYR A 24 -17.05 18.13 -2.07
CA TYR A 24 -17.68 17.72 -3.35
C TYR A 24 -16.63 17.19 -4.31
N LEU A 25 -16.09 16.01 -4.02
CA LEU A 25 -15.19 15.29 -4.90
C LEU A 25 -15.99 14.39 -5.83
N LEU A 26 -15.79 14.54 -7.13
CA LEU A 26 -16.39 13.68 -8.14
C LEU A 26 -15.53 12.42 -8.36
N GLU A 27 -16.17 11.31 -8.74
CA GLU A 27 -15.47 10.07 -9.06
C GLU A 27 -14.40 10.25 -10.13
N GLU A 28 -14.68 11.04 -11.16
CA GLU A 28 -13.71 11.33 -12.22
C GLU A 28 -12.49 12.11 -11.74
N GLU A 29 -12.66 12.96 -10.73
CA GLU A 29 -11.56 13.73 -10.15
C GLU A 29 -10.61 12.86 -9.32
N ILE A 30 -11.10 11.78 -8.70
CA ILE A 30 -10.28 10.87 -7.88
C ILE A 30 -9.53 9.84 -8.72
N LYS A 31 -10.01 9.51 -9.91
CA LYS A 31 -9.38 8.49 -10.78
C LYS A 31 -7.92 8.81 -11.13
N GLN A 32 -7.56 10.08 -11.27
CA GLN A 32 -6.19 10.50 -11.53
C GLN A 32 -5.23 10.16 -10.38
N TYR A 33 -5.75 9.93 -9.17
CA TYR A 33 -4.99 9.55 -7.98
C TYR A 33 -5.05 8.05 -7.68
N ASP A 34 -5.70 7.27 -8.53
CA ASP A 34 -5.74 5.81 -8.40
C ASP A 34 -4.39 5.22 -8.82
N ASN A 35 -3.58 4.90 -7.83
CA ASN A 35 -2.25 4.35 -8.05
C ASN A 35 -2.28 3.06 -8.85
N ILE A 36 -3.30 2.22 -8.66
CA ILE A 36 -3.42 0.94 -9.38
C ILE A 36 -3.70 1.16 -10.86
N GLN A 37 -4.65 2.05 -11.21
CA GLN A 37 -4.96 2.35 -12.61
C GLN A 37 -3.82 3.07 -13.35
N ASN A 38 -3.02 3.81 -12.61
CA ASN A 38 -1.93 4.61 -13.17
C ASN A 38 -0.57 3.91 -13.14
N LEU A 39 -0.51 2.63 -12.71
CA LEU A 39 0.72 1.85 -12.74
C LEU A 39 1.18 1.62 -14.19
N THR A 40 2.48 1.74 -14.38
CA THR A 40 3.17 1.41 -15.63
C THR A 40 4.34 0.48 -15.36
N ALA A 41 4.90 -0.12 -16.41
CA ALA A 41 6.08 -0.97 -16.30
C ALA A 41 7.34 -0.24 -15.80
N ASP A 42 7.32 1.09 -15.79
CA ASP A 42 8.41 1.94 -15.27
C ASP A 42 8.29 2.21 -13.77
N TYR A 43 7.32 1.58 -13.09
CA TYR A 43 7.15 1.80 -11.66
C TYR A 43 8.42 1.39 -10.89
N PRO A 44 8.91 2.25 -9.98
CA PRO A 44 10.14 1.96 -9.27
C PRO A 44 10.01 0.73 -8.36
N ALA A 45 11.15 0.14 -8.02
CA ALA A 45 11.18 -0.95 -7.05
C ALA A 45 10.54 -0.54 -5.73
N ALA A 46 9.62 -1.36 -5.23
CA ALA A 46 8.76 -1.01 -4.09
C ALA A 46 8.76 -2.08 -3.00
N VAL A 47 8.44 -1.66 -1.77
CA VAL A 47 8.13 -2.57 -0.66
C VAL A 47 6.66 -2.40 -0.27
N LEU A 48 5.93 -3.50 -0.25
CA LEU A 48 4.54 -3.57 0.19
C LEU A 48 4.48 -4.29 1.54
N LEU A 49 3.91 -3.63 2.54
CA LEU A 49 3.76 -4.18 3.88
C LEU A 49 2.27 -4.42 4.18
N GLY A 50 1.89 -5.69 4.27
CA GLY A 50 0.53 -6.09 4.63
C GLY A 50 0.26 -5.86 6.12
N SER A 51 -0.85 -5.22 6.42
CA SER A 51 -1.35 -4.97 7.77
C SER A 51 -2.88 -5.15 7.79
N GLU A 52 -3.61 -4.34 8.51
CA GLU A 52 -5.09 -4.34 8.47
C GLU A 52 -5.65 -4.00 7.07
N TYR A 53 -4.90 -3.32 6.23
CA TYR A 53 -5.28 -2.98 4.84
C TYR A 53 -4.69 -3.96 3.81
N ARG A 54 -4.73 -5.25 4.11
CA ARG A 54 -4.12 -6.31 3.30
C ARG A 54 -4.60 -6.32 1.86
N HIS A 55 -5.90 -6.12 1.64
CA HIS A 55 -6.49 -6.18 0.30
C HIS A 55 -5.83 -5.19 -0.66
N ASP A 56 -5.57 -3.96 -0.22
CA ASP A 56 -4.92 -2.95 -1.07
C ASP A 56 -3.50 -3.38 -1.46
N MET A 57 -2.78 -3.99 -0.52
CA MET A 57 -1.42 -4.50 -0.79
C MET A 57 -1.43 -5.73 -1.70
N GLU A 58 -2.43 -6.61 -1.57
CA GLU A 58 -2.62 -7.76 -2.46
C GLU A 58 -2.89 -7.31 -3.90
N VAL A 59 -3.81 -6.37 -4.10
CA VAL A 59 -4.13 -5.82 -5.42
C VAL A 59 -2.91 -5.15 -6.06
N MET A 60 -2.18 -4.35 -5.29
CA MET A 60 -0.95 -3.71 -5.76
C MET A 60 0.11 -4.74 -6.13
N HIS A 61 0.30 -5.77 -5.32
CA HIS A 61 1.22 -6.88 -5.58
C HIS A 61 0.90 -7.59 -6.90
N GLU A 62 -0.37 -7.92 -7.12
CA GLU A 62 -0.81 -8.56 -8.36
C GLU A 62 -0.54 -7.71 -9.61
N GLU A 63 -0.85 -6.40 -9.53
CA GLU A 63 -0.61 -5.50 -10.67
C GLU A 63 0.88 -5.29 -10.95
N LEU A 64 1.71 -5.14 -9.92
CA LEU A 64 3.16 -5.06 -10.10
C LEU A 64 3.75 -6.34 -10.71
N ASN A 65 3.23 -7.51 -10.34
CA ASN A 65 3.60 -8.79 -10.96
C ASN A 65 3.23 -8.82 -12.45
N LYS A 66 2.01 -8.42 -12.81
CA LYS A 66 1.56 -8.38 -14.22
C LYS A 66 2.44 -7.46 -15.08
N LEU A 67 2.89 -6.35 -14.50
CA LEU A 67 3.74 -5.38 -15.18
C LEU A 67 5.23 -5.75 -15.18
N GLY A 68 5.62 -6.81 -14.46
CA GLY A 68 7.02 -7.19 -14.30
C GLY A 68 7.84 -6.24 -13.44
N CYS A 69 7.20 -5.42 -12.60
CA CYS A 69 7.85 -4.47 -11.71
C CYS A 69 8.42 -5.18 -10.48
N GLU A 70 9.66 -4.88 -10.16
CA GLU A 70 10.33 -5.49 -9.02
C GLU A 70 9.78 -4.95 -7.69
N HIS A 71 9.39 -5.84 -6.79
CA HIS A 71 8.90 -5.44 -5.48
C HIS A 71 9.09 -6.54 -4.45
N LEU A 72 9.08 -6.14 -3.18
CA LEU A 72 9.05 -7.03 -2.03
C LEU A 72 7.66 -6.93 -1.39
N HIS A 73 6.94 -8.05 -1.30
CA HIS A 73 5.68 -8.12 -0.59
C HIS A 73 5.86 -8.88 0.72
N ILE A 74 5.61 -8.23 1.84
CA ILE A 74 5.66 -8.82 3.18
C ILE A 74 4.25 -8.76 3.75
N ASP A 75 3.63 -9.92 3.94
CA ASP A 75 2.31 -10.03 4.56
C ASP A 75 2.35 -11.02 5.74
N PRO A 76 2.34 -10.52 6.98
CA PRO A 76 2.37 -11.36 8.17
C PRO A 76 1.20 -12.35 8.26
N TYR A 77 0.05 -12.04 7.64
CA TYR A 77 -1.06 -12.98 7.62
C TYR A 77 -0.77 -14.20 6.74
N ILE A 78 -0.18 -13.98 5.57
CA ILE A 78 0.21 -15.09 4.68
C ILE A 78 1.33 -15.92 5.32
N GLU A 79 2.31 -15.26 5.93
CA GLU A 79 3.51 -15.91 6.45
C GLU A 79 3.27 -16.59 7.82
N TYR A 80 2.44 -16.00 8.68
CA TYR A 80 2.27 -16.43 10.09
C TYR A 80 0.80 -16.57 10.53
N GLY A 81 -0.17 -16.28 9.68
CA GLY A 81 -1.60 -16.29 10.04
C GLY A 81 -2.02 -15.14 10.97
N LEU A 82 -1.24 -14.08 11.07
CA LEU A 82 -1.44 -12.98 12.02
C LEU A 82 -1.65 -11.65 11.30
N THR A 83 -2.77 -10.99 11.58
CA THR A 83 -3.00 -9.60 11.13
C THR A 83 -2.25 -8.64 12.06
N LYS A 84 -1.41 -7.79 11.50
CA LYS A 84 -0.67 -6.77 12.22
C LYS A 84 -1.37 -5.41 12.13
N PRO A 85 -1.30 -4.58 13.20
CA PRO A 85 -1.88 -3.25 13.18
C PRO A 85 -1.14 -2.31 12.22
N HIS A 86 -1.76 -1.19 11.93
CA HIS A 86 -1.15 -0.13 11.14
C HIS A 86 0.21 0.29 11.71
N CYS A 87 1.16 0.51 10.82
CA CYS A 87 2.54 0.89 11.21
C CYS A 87 3.26 -0.11 12.13
N PHE A 88 2.89 -1.41 12.13
CA PHE A 88 3.48 -2.40 13.05
C PHE A 88 5.01 -2.45 13.01
N VAL A 89 5.63 -2.26 11.85
CA VAL A 89 7.08 -2.30 11.68
C VAL A 89 7.80 -1.22 12.50
N SER A 90 7.18 -0.06 12.67
CA SER A 90 7.73 1.06 13.46
C SER A 90 7.22 1.10 14.90
N ALA A 91 5.98 0.66 15.13
CA ALA A 91 5.32 0.74 16.42
C ALA A 91 5.65 -0.45 17.35
N GLU A 92 5.83 -1.64 16.77
CA GLU A 92 6.04 -2.89 17.52
C GLU A 92 7.51 -3.36 17.45
N ARG A 93 8.45 -2.51 17.79
CA ARG A 93 9.91 -2.76 17.63
C ARG A 93 10.45 -4.00 18.33
N THR A 94 9.78 -4.49 19.37
CA THR A 94 10.17 -5.70 20.12
C THR A 94 9.53 -6.97 19.57
N ASP A 95 8.56 -6.83 18.65
CA ASP A 95 7.94 -7.98 18.00
C ASP A 95 8.89 -8.60 16.97
N PRO A 96 9.17 -9.91 17.07
CA PRO A 96 10.04 -10.58 16.10
C PRO A 96 9.59 -10.47 14.64
N ILE A 97 8.28 -10.48 14.39
CA ILE A 97 7.70 -10.35 13.06
C ILE A 97 7.95 -8.94 12.50
N ALA A 98 7.75 -7.91 13.32
CA ALA A 98 8.03 -6.52 12.94
C ALA A 98 9.52 -6.31 12.65
N LYS A 99 10.39 -6.90 13.48
CA LYS A 99 11.83 -6.83 13.28
C LYS A 99 12.28 -7.52 11.99
N ASP A 100 11.77 -8.72 11.71
CA ASP A 100 12.08 -9.45 10.47
C ASP A 100 11.61 -8.65 9.24
N ALA A 101 10.40 -8.11 9.27
CA ALA A 101 9.86 -7.27 8.20
C ALA A 101 10.75 -6.03 7.96
N PHE A 102 11.20 -5.38 9.02
CA PHE A 102 12.10 -4.24 8.93
C PHE A 102 13.46 -4.62 8.31
N ASP A 103 14.07 -5.69 8.77
CA ASP A 103 15.38 -6.15 8.29
C ASP A 103 15.32 -6.53 6.80
N ARG A 104 14.24 -7.20 6.38
CA ARG A 104 13.97 -7.55 4.96
C ARG A 104 13.78 -6.31 4.10
N MET A 105 12.99 -5.35 4.58
CA MET A 105 12.77 -4.07 3.90
C MET A 105 14.10 -3.33 3.68
N ILE A 106 14.90 -3.17 4.72
CA ILE A 106 16.22 -2.49 4.63
C ILE A 106 17.17 -3.24 3.69
N SER A 107 17.18 -4.56 3.76
CA SER A 107 18.00 -5.37 2.85
C SER A 107 17.60 -5.19 1.39
N PHE A 108 16.31 -5.13 1.09
CA PHE A 108 15.80 -4.89 -0.26
C PHE A 108 16.18 -3.48 -0.74
N LEU A 109 15.93 -2.45 0.06
CA LEU A 109 16.25 -1.06 -0.29
C LEU A 109 17.74 -0.85 -0.52
N ASN A 110 18.60 -1.43 0.32
CA ASN A 110 20.05 -1.33 0.16
C ASN A 110 20.55 -1.95 -1.16
N LYS A 111 19.92 -3.02 -1.65
CA LYS A 111 20.25 -3.60 -2.96
C LYS A 111 19.87 -2.68 -4.11
N LYS A 112 18.87 -1.80 -3.93
CA LYS A 112 18.34 -0.93 -4.98
C LYS A 112 19.02 0.43 -5.03
N THR A 113 19.63 0.86 -3.94
CA THR A 113 20.29 2.17 -3.83
C THR A 113 21.80 2.15 -4.08
N LYS A 114 22.33 0.97 -4.40
CA LYS A 114 23.77 0.78 -4.71
C LYS A 114 24.06 0.91 -6.19
#